data_15099319fa47d38d58e303a341b05dcf
#
_entry.id   15099319fa47d38d58e303a341b05dcf
#
_cell.length_a   1.000
_cell.length_b   1.000
_cell.length_c   1.000
_cell.angle_alpha   90.00
_cell.angle_beta   90.00
_cell.angle_gamma   90.00
#
_symmetry.space_group_name_H-M   'P 1'
#
loop_
_entity.id
_entity.type
_entity.pdbx_description
1 polymer ?
#
loop_
_entity_poly.entity_id
_entity_poly.type
_entity_poly.pdbx_seq_one_letter_code
_entity_poly.pdbx_strand_id
1 'polypeptide(L)'
;MMMLNHFANPQAAWLLLLPLVVYFMFPAIKKTYGDALKVPFLADIKQIQSVSGKGISFKPAVFSAIKIFLLALVWVLMVLALCRPQWVGKPIPVKNEGREILLVVDISNSMSEEDFQYKNKMYSRLTAVKNVIDNFIDKRTSDRIGLVLFGTQAYLQAPLTYDKQSVKEILWNADAGMAGNSTSIGDALGVALKNLAESEGKPENKVIILLTDGENNDGSLSLPQAIALAKEEGVKIYTIGAGSDSENFFGGLFSIPVNTGLDEESLQALAEETKGNYFRAKDVNSLFQIYNEIDKLEPMTSEGRYVQEVKELYPYAAAMALILFMILVLLAKRIE
;
A
#
# COMPACT_ATOMS: atom_id res chain seq x y z
N MET A 1 -27.77 7.65 6.62
CA MET A 1 -28.72 7.03 5.67
C MET A 1 -27.88 6.42 4.56
N MET A 2 -27.77 5.10 4.59
CA MET A 2 -26.89 4.34 3.72
C MET A 2 -27.68 3.94 2.49
N MET A 3 -27.29 4.37 1.31
CA MET A 3 -27.96 4.03 0.06
C MET A 3 -27.30 2.82 -0.59
N LEU A 4 -28.14 1.89 -1.09
CA LEU A 4 -27.72 0.79 -1.96
C LEU A 4 -27.28 1.42 -3.29
N ASN A 5 -25.96 1.55 -3.52
CA ASN A 5 -25.49 2.45 -4.58
C ASN A 5 -24.89 1.75 -5.79
N HIS A 6 -24.61 0.44 -5.73
CA HIS A 6 -23.92 -0.20 -6.84
C HIS A 6 -24.25 -1.68 -6.98
N PHE A 7 -24.40 -2.11 -8.22
CA PHE A 7 -24.43 -3.53 -8.58
C PHE A 7 -23.12 -3.86 -9.29
N ALA A 8 -22.38 -4.84 -8.77
CA ALA A 8 -21.10 -5.24 -9.38
C ALA A 8 -21.29 -5.87 -10.76
N ASN A 9 -22.41 -6.59 -10.96
CA ASN A 9 -22.72 -7.26 -12.20
C ASN A 9 -24.13 -6.91 -12.70
N PRO A 10 -24.39 -5.68 -13.16
CA PRO A 10 -25.73 -5.28 -13.63
C PRO A 10 -26.20 -6.08 -14.84
N GLN A 11 -25.27 -6.62 -15.64
CA GLN A 11 -25.57 -7.46 -16.80
C GLN A 11 -26.32 -8.75 -16.43
N ALA A 12 -26.15 -9.28 -15.21
CA ALA A 12 -26.88 -10.45 -14.75
C ALA A 12 -28.40 -10.23 -14.68
N ALA A 13 -28.87 -9.00 -14.66
CA ALA A 13 -30.30 -8.67 -14.69
C ALA A 13 -31.01 -9.19 -15.96
N TRP A 14 -30.29 -9.37 -17.06
CA TRP A 14 -30.86 -9.98 -18.28
C TRP A 14 -31.38 -11.41 -18.07
N LEU A 15 -30.85 -12.13 -17.06
CA LEU A 15 -31.31 -13.46 -16.70
C LEU A 15 -32.77 -13.47 -16.20
N LEU A 16 -33.32 -12.32 -15.78
CA LEU A 16 -34.76 -12.22 -15.45
C LEU A 16 -35.65 -12.57 -16.62
N LEU A 17 -35.21 -12.35 -17.86
CA LEU A 17 -35.98 -12.65 -19.08
C LEU A 17 -35.90 -14.14 -19.49
N LEU A 18 -34.94 -14.91 -18.92
CA LEU A 18 -34.73 -16.30 -19.31
C LEU A 18 -35.97 -17.19 -19.13
N PRO A 19 -36.77 -17.13 -18.04
CA PRO A 19 -38.00 -17.93 -17.94
C PRO A 19 -39.01 -17.59 -19.01
N LEU A 20 -39.11 -16.32 -19.44
CA LEU A 20 -39.98 -15.90 -20.53
C LEU A 20 -39.52 -16.48 -21.87
N VAL A 21 -38.21 -16.41 -22.15
CA VAL A 21 -37.62 -16.99 -23.36
C VAL A 21 -37.89 -18.50 -23.42
N VAL A 22 -37.67 -19.20 -22.32
CA VAL A 22 -37.94 -20.64 -22.21
C VAL A 22 -39.41 -20.94 -22.44
N TYR A 23 -40.32 -20.15 -21.86
CA TYR A 23 -41.76 -20.33 -22.04
C TYR A 23 -42.20 -20.17 -23.51
N PHE A 24 -41.62 -19.22 -24.25
CA PHE A 24 -41.99 -19.00 -25.67
C PHE A 24 -41.30 -20.00 -26.61
N MET A 25 -40.07 -20.45 -26.30
CA MET A 25 -39.34 -21.39 -27.16
C MET A 25 -39.78 -22.85 -26.96
N PHE A 26 -40.23 -23.21 -25.77
CA PHE A 26 -40.68 -24.58 -25.48
C PHE A 26 -42.16 -24.59 -25.13
N PRO A 27 -43.05 -24.75 -26.16
CA PRO A 27 -44.47 -24.85 -25.89
C PRO A 27 -44.76 -26.08 -25.03
N ALA A 28 -45.63 -25.90 -24.03
CA ALA A 28 -46.01 -26.95 -23.11
C ALA A 28 -46.45 -28.22 -23.85
N ILE A 29 -45.79 -29.34 -23.63
CA ILE A 29 -46.17 -30.63 -24.16
C ILE A 29 -47.56 -30.96 -23.60
N LYS A 30 -48.57 -30.98 -24.44
CA LYS A 30 -49.91 -31.48 -24.08
C LYS A 30 -49.73 -32.92 -23.61
N LYS A 31 -49.97 -33.21 -22.33
CA LYS A 31 -50.05 -34.60 -21.85
C LYS A 31 -51.13 -35.30 -22.62
N THR A 32 -50.76 -36.05 -23.62
CA THR A 32 -51.65 -37.02 -24.26
C THR A 32 -51.83 -38.12 -23.21
N TYR A 33 -52.92 -38.09 -22.50
CA TYR A 33 -53.32 -39.25 -21.70
C TYR A 33 -53.55 -40.35 -22.74
N GLY A 34 -52.64 -41.33 -22.79
CA GLY A 34 -52.88 -42.56 -23.51
C GLY A 34 -54.21 -43.15 -23.05
N ASP A 35 -54.86 -43.87 -23.94
CA ASP A 35 -56.21 -44.43 -23.72
C ASP A 35 -56.45 -44.87 -22.28
N ALA A 36 -57.26 -44.08 -21.57
CA ALA A 36 -57.63 -44.41 -20.21
C ALA A 36 -58.33 -45.75 -20.23
N LEU A 37 -57.78 -46.75 -19.58
CA LEU A 37 -58.45 -48.02 -19.35
C LEU A 37 -59.85 -47.70 -18.84
N LYS A 38 -60.87 -48.02 -19.58
CA LYS A 38 -62.27 -47.92 -19.16
C LYS A 38 -62.50 -48.99 -18.11
N VAL A 39 -62.33 -48.63 -16.86
CA VAL A 39 -62.62 -49.52 -15.70
C VAL A 39 -64.10 -49.37 -15.43
N PRO A 40 -64.89 -50.48 -15.60
CA PRO A 40 -66.37 -50.44 -15.53
C PRO A 40 -66.93 -50.07 -14.14
N PHE A 41 -66.10 -50.10 -13.08
CA PHE A 41 -66.51 -49.86 -11.66
C PHE A 41 -66.07 -48.48 -11.13
N LEU A 42 -65.76 -47.52 -11.97
CA LEU A 42 -65.31 -46.17 -11.51
C LEU A 42 -66.44 -45.37 -10.76
N ALA A 43 -67.70 -45.70 -11.04
CA ALA A 43 -68.83 -45.07 -10.38
C ALA A 43 -68.94 -45.49 -8.90
N ASP A 44 -68.70 -46.74 -8.63
CA ASP A 44 -68.79 -47.30 -7.26
C ASP A 44 -67.65 -46.83 -6.36
N ILE A 45 -66.44 -46.68 -6.92
CA ILE A 45 -65.26 -46.16 -6.19
C ILE A 45 -65.44 -44.69 -5.82
N LYS A 46 -66.05 -43.88 -6.68
CA LYS A 46 -66.36 -42.47 -6.38
C LYS A 46 -67.35 -42.30 -5.23
N GLN A 47 -68.27 -43.25 -5.10
CA GLN A 47 -69.28 -43.23 -4.01
C GLN A 47 -68.66 -43.58 -2.63
N ILE A 48 -67.66 -44.43 -2.59
CA ILE A 48 -66.91 -44.78 -1.37
C ILE A 48 -65.97 -43.64 -0.92
N GLN A 49 -65.39 -42.90 -1.87
CA GLN A 49 -64.51 -41.77 -1.57
C GLN A 49 -65.24 -40.54 -1.01
N SER A 50 -66.55 -40.44 -1.20
CA SER A 50 -67.37 -39.32 -0.65
C SER A 50 -67.68 -39.44 0.88
N VAL A 51 -67.39 -40.61 1.48
CA VAL A 51 -67.66 -40.89 2.91
C VAL A 51 -66.46 -40.66 3.81
N SER A 52 -65.24 -40.55 3.26
CA SER A 52 -64.05 -40.40 4.05
C SER A 52 -63.56 -38.95 4.04
N GLY A 53 -63.90 -38.24 5.09
CA GLY A 53 -63.13 -37.11 5.64
C GLY A 53 -63.26 -35.77 4.93
N LYS A 54 -63.93 -34.81 5.55
CA LYS A 54 -63.78 -33.37 5.29
C LYS A 54 -62.31 -32.93 5.62
N GLY A 55 -61.36 -33.35 4.78
CA GLY A 55 -60.05 -32.71 4.68
C GLY A 55 -60.25 -31.36 3.99
N ILE A 56 -59.64 -30.32 4.49
CA ILE A 56 -59.63 -29.01 3.87
C ILE A 56 -59.03 -29.17 2.43
N SER A 57 -59.90 -29.34 1.46
CA SER A 57 -59.54 -29.47 0.02
C SER A 57 -59.20 -28.07 -0.50
N PHE A 58 -57.95 -27.68 -0.39
CA PHE A 58 -57.46 -26.55 -1.17
C PHE A 58 -57.61 -26.90 -2.68
N LYS A 59 -58.33 -26.04 -3.40
CA LYS A 59 -58.53 -26.20 -4.86
C LYS A 59 -57.15 -26.37 -5.51
N PRO A 60 -56.94 -27.46 -6.32
CA PRO A 60 -55.62 -27.76 -6.92
C PRO A 60 -55.03 -26.60 -7.77
N ALA A 61 -55.90 -25.78 -8.34
CA ALA A 61 -55.52 -24.59 -9.08
C ALA A 61 -54.79 -23.51 -8.25
N VAL A 62 -55.25 -23.28 -7.01
CA VAL A 62 -54.66 -22.28 -6.08
C VAL A 62 -53.28 -22.75 -5.60
N PHE A 63 -53.12 -24.04 -5.38
CA PHE A 63 -51.86 -24.62 -4.94
C PHE A 63 -50.79 -24.58 -6.05
N SER A 64 -51.20 -24.78 -7.32
CA SER A 64 -50.33 -24.64 -8.48
C SER A 64 -49.88 -23.19 -8.67
N ALA A 65 -50.78 -22.23 -8.49
CA ALA A 65 -50.44 -20.79 -8.58
C ALA A 65 -49.43 -20.36 -7.50
N ILE A 66 -49.59 -20.83 -6.26
CA ILE A 66 -48.63 -20.54 -5.17
C ILE A 66 -47.25 -21.13 -5.46
N LYS A 67 -47.18 -22.36 -6.01
CA LYS A 67 -45.88 -22.98 -6.39
C LYS A 67 -45.19 -22.18 -7.48
N ILE A 68 -45.91 -21.74 -8.52
CA ILE A 68 -45.34 -20.93 -9.60
C ILE A 68 -44.85 -19.59 -9.06
N PHE A 69 -45.62 -18.94 -8.19
CA PHE A 69 -45.22 -17.68 -7.57
C PHE A 69 -43.93 -17.83 -6.71
N LEU A 70 -43.85 -18.88 -5.90
CA LEU A 70 -42.66 -19.16 -5.09
C LEU A 70 -41.43 -19.46 -5.96
N LEU A 71 -41.60 -20.24 -7.04
CA LEU A 71 -40.52 -20.49 -8.00
C LEU A 71 -40.02 -19.19 -8.65
N ALA A 72 -40.95 -18.34 -9.09
CA ALA A 72 -40.61 -17.04 -9.67
C ALA A 72 -39.85 -16.15 -8.64
N LEU A 73 -40.29 -16.15 -7.39
CA LEU A 73 -39.62 -15.40 -6.32
C LEU A 73 -38.22 -15.92 -6.07
N VAL A 74 -38.02 -17.24 -6.01
CA VAL A 74 -36.67 -17.86 -5.86
C VAL A 74 -35.80 -17.45 -7.04
N TRP A 75 -36.33 -17.46 -8.29
CA TRP A 75 -35.58 -17.04 -9.47
C TRP A 75 -35.14 -15.57 -9.39
N VAL A 76 -36.04 -14.67 -9.02
CA VAL A 76 -35.75 -13.25 -8.83
C VAL A 76 -34.66 -13.04 -7.78
N LEU A 77 -34.74 -13.74 -6.63
CA LEU A 77 -33.74 -13.65 -5.56
C LEU A 77 -32.38 -14.19 -6.01
N MET A 78 -32.33 -15.28 -6.80
CA MET A 78 -31.10 -15.80 -7.38
C MET A 78 -30.45 -14.79 -8.33
N VAL A 79 -31.24 -14.20 -9.23
CA VAL A 79 -30.72 -13.17 -10.15
C VAL A 79 -30.25 -11.94 -9.37
N LEU A 80 -30.98 -11.53 -8.34
CA LEU A 80 -30.56 -10.44 -7.47
C LEU A 80 -29.21 -10.74 -6.80
N ALA A 81 -29.02 -11.98 -6.32
CA ALA A 81 -27.75 -12.42 -5.75
C ALA A 81 -26.61 -12.37 -6.78
N LEU A 82 -26.87 -12.77 -8.04
CA LEU A 82 -25.89 -12.72 -9.14
C LEU A 82 -25.54 -11.29 -9.56
N CYS A 83 -26.47 -10.34 -9.44
CA CYS A 83 -26.22 -8.93 -9.66
C CYS A 83 -25.25 -8.34 -8.62
N ARG A 84 -24.97 -9.06 -7.51
CA ARG A 84 -24.06 -8.66 -6.42
C ARG A 84 -24.34 -7.23 -5.95
N PRO A 85 -25.47 -6.99 -5.28
CA PRO A 85 -25.75 -5.70 -4.68
C PRO A 85 -24.67 -5.39 -3.67
N GLN A 86 -24.03 -4.22 -3.79
CA GLN A 86 -22.94 -3.77 -2.95
C GLN A 86 -23.30 -2.49 -2.25
N TRP A 87 -22.85 -2.40 -1.05
CA TRP A 87 -22.88 -1.19 -0.27
C TRP A 87 -21.48 -0.57 -0.25
N VAL A 88 -21.33 0.53 -0.94
CA VAL A 88 -20.08 1.27 -1.02
C VAL A 88 -20.11 2.38 0.02
N GLY A 89 -19.22 2.31 0.99
CA GLY A 89 -19.01 3.31 2.02
C GLY A 89 -18.47 4.64 1.46
N LYS A 90 -18.41 5.66 2.31
CA LYS A 90 -17.76 6.91 1.94
C LYS A 90 -16.29 6.65 1.64
N PRO A 91 -15.73 7.30 0.61
CA PRO A 91 -14.29 7.22 0.38
C PRO A 91 -13.54 7.75 1.59
N ILE A 92 -12.75 6.90 2.22
CA ILE A 92 -11.85 7.27 3.30
C ILE A 92 -10.52 7.57 2.64
N PRO A 93 -9.99 8.80 2.77
CA PRO A 93 -8.66 9.07 2.26
C PRO A 93 -7.67 8.20 3.04
N VAL A 94 -7.04 7.25 2.36
CA VAL A 94 -5.89 6.55 2.93
C VAL A 94 -4.77 7.57 2.91
N LYS A 95 -4.20 7.83 4.08
CA LYS A 95 -3.01 8.65 4.22
C LYS A 95 -1.93 7.99 3.36
N ASN A 96 -1.49 8.71 2.40
CA ASN A 96 -0.84 8.32 1.16
C ASN A 96 0.50 7.66 1.25
N GLU A 97 0.88 7.25 0.05
CA GLU A 97 2.26 7.00 -0.36
C GLU A 97 3.12 8.19 0.07
N GLY A 98 3.65 8.14 1.27
CA GLY A 98 4.70 9.02 1.70
C GLY A 98 5.93 8.80 0.82
N ARG A 99 6.91 9.65 0.94
CA ARG A 99 8.18 9.45 0.26
C ARG A 99 8.90 8.23 0.83
N GLU A 100 9.72 7.64 0.01
CA GLU A 100 10.69 6.63 0.39
C GLU A 100 12.05 7.29 0.54
N ILE A 101 12.42 7.59 1.77
CA ILE A 101 13.63 8.32 2.11
C ILE A 101 14.66 7.35 2.66
N LEU A 102 15.80 7.24 1.99
CA LEU A 102 16.92 6.47 2.49
C LEU A 102 18.02 7.41 3.00
N LEU A 103 18.25 7.36 4.29
CA LEU A 103 19.32 8.09 4.93
C LEU A 103 20.62 7.30 4.77
N VAL A 104 21.64 7.92 4.17
CA VAL A 104 22.97 7.33 3.95
C VAL A 104 23.95 8.15 4.74
N VAL A 105 24.41 7.60 5.87
CA VAL A 105 25.15 8.33 6.87
C VAL A 105 26.56 7.77 7.02
N ASP A 106 27.52 8.64 6.85
CA ASP A 106 28.93 8.36 7.10
C ASP A 106 29.18 8.16 8.60
N ILE A 107 29.83 7.06 8.95
CA ILE A 107 30.30 6.75 10.30
C ILE A 107 31.79 6.40 10.29
N SER A 108 32.56 6.91 9.33
CA SER A 108 34.02 6.81 9.31
C SER A 108 34.64 7.51 10.51
N ASN A 109 35.93 7.29 10.75
CA ASN A 109 36.59 7.85 11.92
C ASN A 109 36.59 9.38 12.01
N SER A 110 36.60 10.09 10.87
CA SER A 110 36.53 11.55 10.79
C SER A 110 35.28 12.12 11.44
N MET A 111 34.15 11.36 11.39
CA MET A 111 32.90 11.73 12.05
C MET A 111 32.96 11.78 13.57
N SER A 112 34.07 11.33 14.19
CA SER A 112 34.33 11.48 15.63
C SER A 112 34.89 12.87 16.00
N GLU A 113 35.30 13.68 15.02
CA GLU A 113 35.84 15.01 15.29
C GLU A 113 34.85 15.91 15.98
N GLU A 114 35.28 16.58 17.09
CA GLU A 114 34.44 17.46 17.89
C GLU A 114 34.60 18.92 17.44
N ASP A 115 34.11 19.23 16.27
CA ASP A 115 34.21 20.55 15.64
C ASP A 115 32.86 21.23 15.39
N PHE A 116 31.73 20.58 15.72
CA PHE A 116 30.40 21.13 15.57
C PHE A 116 29.92 21.87 16.81
N GLN A 117 29.85 23.18 16.71
CA GLN A 117 29.41 24.03 17.83
C GLN A 117 27.89 24.12 17.93
N TYR A 118 27.33 23.94 19.14
CA TYR A 118 25.95 24.22 19.47
C TYR A 118 25.82 24.72 20.91
N LYS A 119 25.20 25.89 21.11
CA LYS A 119 24.98 26.51 22.43
C LYS A 119 26.25 26.54 23.31
N ASN A 120 27.37 26.98 22.72
CA ASN A 120 28.69 27.02 23.37
C ASN A 120 29.27 25.68 23.85
N LYS A 121 28.80 24.58 23.28
CA LYS A 121 29.37 23.23 23.48
C LYS A 121 29.81 22.69 22.14
N MET A 122 30.92 21.94 22.15
CA MET A 122 31.38 21.20 20.98
C MET A 122 30.77 19.79 21.01
N TYR A 123 30.43 19.31 19.86
CA TYR A 123 29.86 17.97 19.62
C TYR A 123 30.64 17.30 18.50
N SER A 124 30.75 16.00 18.57
CA SER A 124 31.25 15.27 17.40
C SER A 124 30.26 15.41 16.21
N ARG A 125 30.82 15.42 14.99
CA ARG A 125 30.02 15.49 13.76
C ARG A 125 28.89 14.46 13.77
N LEU A 126 29.19 13.21 14.11
CA LEU A 126 28.22 12.13 14.20
C LEU A 126 27.11 12.42 15.23
N THR A 127 27.47 12.93 16.41
CA THR A 127 26.46 13.29 17.44
C THR A 127 25.55 14.42 16.97
N ALA A 128 26.13 15.43 16.31
CA ALA A 128 25.35 16.51 15.72
C ALA A 128 24.36 16.00 14.66
N VAL A 129 24.83 15.11 13.77
CA VAL A 129 24.04 14.47 12.73
C VAL A 129 22.91 13.62 13.31
N LYS A 130 23.19 12.78 14.30
CA LYS A 130 22.17 11.97 15.00
C LYS A 130 21.03 12.83 15.54
N ASN A 131 21.36 13.92 16.24
CA ASN A 131 20.37 14.84 16.80
C ASN A 131 19.48 15.49 15.73
N VAL A 132 20.07 15.89 14.60
CA VAL A 132 19.32 16.54 13.52
C VAL A 132 18.44 15.56 12.76
N ILE A 133 18.97 14.38 12.44
CA ILE A 133 18.22 13.30 11.79
C ILE A 133 17.05 12.84 12.68
N ASP A 134 17.25 12.75 13.99
CA ASP A 134 16.20 12.38 14.95
C ASP A 134 15.00 13.33 14.84
N ASN A 135 15.25 14.64 14.86
CA ASN A 135 14.22 15.65 14.65
C ASN A 135 13.56 15.61 13.26
N PHE A 136 14.35 15.31 12.23
CA PHE A 136 13.84 15.18 10.86
C PHE A 136 12.87 13.99 10.75
N ILE A 137 13.25 12.84 11.30
CA ILE A 137 12.43 11.63 11.31
C ILE A 137 11.09 11.89 12.01
N ASP A 138 11.08 12.60 13.14
CA ASP A 138 9.86 12.90 13.90
C ASP A 138 8.84 13.72 13.11
N LYS A 139 9.29 14.61 12.24
CA LYS A 139 8.43 15.43 11.40
C LYS A 139 7.77 14.64 10.27
N ARG A 140 8.36 13.52 9.86
CA ARG A 140 7.96 12.72 8.68
C ARG A 140 6.94 11.63 9.02
N THR A 141 5.66 11.99 9.29
CA THR A 141 4.65 11.04 9.78
C THR A 141 4.21 9.99 8.76
N SER A 142 4.26 10.28 7.47
CA SER A 142 3.71 9.43 6.40
C SER A 142 4.78 8.73 5.55
N ASP A 143 6.07 9.12 5.70
CA ASP A 143 7.16 8.63 4.89
C ASP A 143 7.71 7.30 5.41
N ARG A 144 8.19 6.46 4.49
CA ARG A 144 9.02 5.29 4.81
C ARG A 144 10.47 5.75 4.89
N ILE A 145 11.14 5.41 5.96
CA ILE A 145 12.53 5.80 6.18
C ILE A 145 13.37 4.54 6.33
N GLY A 146 14.47 4.49 5.62
CA GLY A 146 15.51 3.48 5.78
C GLY A 146 16.83 4.11 6.15
N LEU A 147 17.81 3.29 6.55
CA LEU A 147 19.12 3.73 7.01
C LEU A 147 20.23 2.85 6.45
N VAL A 148 21.17 3.47 5.77
CA VAL A 148 22.45 2.90 5.39
C VAL A 148 23.52 3.60 6.20
N LEU A 149 24.38 2.84 6.89
CA LEU A 149 25.58 3.34 7.53
C LEU A 149 26.79 2.88 6.74
N PHE A 150 27.76 3.75 6.57
CA PHE A 150 28.94 3.43 5.79
C PHE A 150 30.23 4.05 6.35
N GLY A 151 31.34 3.46 5.96
CA GLY A 151 32.71 3.85 6.15
C GLY A 151 33.51 3.15 5.05
N THR A 152 34.45 2.28 5.39
CA THR A 152 35.14 1.39 4.43
C THR A 152 34.16 0.47 3.72
N GLN A 153 33.10 0.05 4.41
CA GLN A 153 32.01 -0.77 3.86
C GLN A 153 30.65 -0.14 4.14
N ALA A 154 29.67 -0.43 3.28
CA ALA A 154 28.32 0.08 3.42
C ALA A 154 27.35 -1.03 3.84
N TYR A 155 26.49 -0.73 4.81
CA TYR A 155 25.54 -1.66 5.39
C TYR A 155 24.14 -1.07 5.42
N LEU A 156 23.16 -1.79 4.88
CA LEU A 156 21.75 -1.50 5.07
C LEU A 156 21.37 -1.89 6.52
N GLN A 157 21.28 -0.92 7.41
CA GLN A 157 20.96 -1.16 8.83
C GLN A 157 19.47 -1.22 9.09
N ALA A 158 18.68 -0.41 8.36
CA ALA A 158 17.24 -0.49 8.37
C ALA A 158 16.70 -0.39 6.93
N PRO A 159 15.95 -1.38 6.45
CA PRO A 159 15.22 -1.25 5.20
C PRO A 159 14.10 -0.21 5.36
N LEU A 160 13.53 0.24 4.23
CA LEU A 160 12.44 1.21 4.24
C LEU A 160 11.27 0.75 5.13
N THR A 161 11.02 1.48 6.20
CA THR A 161 9.98 1.16 7.19
C THR A 161 9.19 2.39 7.63
N TYR A 162 7.97 2.15 8.13
CA TYR A 162 7.20 3.15 8.87
C TYR A 162 7.57 3.19 10.36
N ASP A 163 8.30 2.20 10.86
CA ASP A 163 8.79 2.14 12.24
C ASP A 163 10.02 3.06 12.43
N LYS A 164 9.74 4.31 12.66
CA LYS A 164 10.73 5.36 12.84
C LYS A 164 11.52 5.21 14.12
N GLN A 165 10.88 4.65 15.14
CA GLN A 165 11.54 4.46 16.43
C GLN A 165 12.71 3.48 16.29
N SER A 166 12.50 2.36 15.57
CA SER A 166 13.58 1.42 15.28
C SER A 166 14.72 2.04 14.48
N VAL A 167 14.41 2.88 13.49
CA VAL A 167 15.45 3.58 12.70
C VAL A 167 16.27 4.51 13.58
N LYS A 168 15.63 5.27 14.48
CA LYS A 168 16.30 6.16 15.43
C LYS A 168 17.20 5.39 16.40
N GLU A 169 16.70 4.30 16.98
CA GLU A 169 17.47 3.47 17.90
C GLU A 169 18.72 2.87 17.23
N ILE A 170 18.60 2.39 15.99
CA ILE A 170 19.75 1.90 15.22
C ILE A 170 20.76 3.02 14.99
N LEU A 171 20.30 4.20 14.58
CA LEU A 171 21.19 5.36 14.36
C LEU A 171 21.89 5.80 15.65
N TRP A 172 21.19 5.82 16.80
CA TRP A 172 21.77 6.19 18.06
C TRP A 172 22.84 5.20 18.57
N ASN A 173 22.69 3.92 18.26
CA ASN A 173 23.64 2.86 18.61
C ASN A 173 24.86 2.77 17.68
N ALA A 174 24.88 3.54 16.58
CA ALA A 174 26.03 3.57 15.68
C ALA A 174 27.16 4.45 16.27
N ASP A 175 28.40 4.00 16.23
CA ASP A 175 29.56 4.78 16.64
C ASP A 175 30.50 4.98 15.45
N ALA A 176 31.25 6.09 15.48
CA ALA A 176 32.26 6.38 14.48
C ALA A 176 33.32 5.27 14.44
N GLY A 177 33.72 4.88 13.24
CA GLY A 177 34.67 3.81 12.99
C GLY A 177 34.09 2.40 12.96
N MET A 178 32.81 2.18 13.29
CA MET A 178 32.17 0.85 13.23
C MET A 178 32.14 0.24 11.81
N ALA A 179 32.06 1.08 10.76
CA ALA A 179 32.09 0.63 9.37
C ALA A 179 33.50 0.72 8.72
N GLY A 180 34.52 0.94 9.53
CA GLY A 180 35.90 1.11 9.10
C GLY A 180 36.32 2.58 9.03
N ASN A 181 37.54 2.80 8.58
CA ASN A 181 38.21 4.11 8.69
C ASN A 181 38.15 4.95 7.41
N SER A 182 37.94 4.30 6.27
CA SER A 182 37.84 4.92 4.95
C SER A 182 36.39 5.28 4.62
N THR A 183 36.18 5.97 3.51
CA THR A 183 34.86 6.45 3.08
C THR A 183 34.53 5.91 1.67
N SER A 184 33.54 5.00 1.56
CA SER A 184 33.10 4.37 0.32
C SER A 184 31.71 4.88 -0.09
N ILE A 185 31.64 6.12 -0.59
CA ILE A 185 30.37 6.77 -0.98
C ILE A 185 29.69 5.99 -2.11
N GLY A 186 30.46 5.54 -3.12
CA GLY A 186 29.91 4.79 -4.26
C GLY A 186 29.20 3.51 -3.82
N ASP A 187 29.84 2.70 -2.97
CA ASP A 187 29.24 1.46 -2.45
C ASP A 187 28.00 1.75 -1.59
N ALA A 188 28.05 2.81 -0.77
CA ALA A 188 26.91 3.24 0.05
C ALA A 188 25.69 3.61 -0.82
N LEU A 189 25.91 4.36 -1.89
CA LEU A 189 24.87 4.67 -2.87
C LEU A 189 24.38 3.42 -3.60
N GLY A 190 25.27 2.49 -3.95
CA GLY A 190 24.89 1.21 -4.56
C GLY A 190 23.94 0.39 -3.68
N VAL A 191 24.26 0.27 -2.39
CA VAL A 191 23.37 -0.39 -1.39
C VAL A 191 22.04 0.34 -1.27
N ALA A 192 22.08 1.67 -1.23
CA ALA A 192 20.88 2.51 -1.13
C ALA A 192 19.96 2.37 -2.35
N LEU A 193 20.53 2.49 -3.55
CA LEU A 193 19.81 2.37 -4.82
C LEU A 193 19.19 0.99 -4.99
N LYS A 194 19.93 -0.07 -4.65
CA LYS A 194 19.40 -1.43 -4.69
C LYS A 194 18.16 -1.58 -3.78
N ASN A 195 18.22 -1.07 -2.56
CA ASN A 195 17.07 -1.16 -1.64
C ASN A 195 15.86 -0.35 -2.15
N LEU A 196 16.10 0.82 -2.75
CA LEU A 196 15.05 1.61 -3.38
C LEU A 196 14.49 0.96 -4.65
N ALA A 197 15.31 0.29 -5.46
CA ALA A 197 14.85 -0.43 -6.65
C ALA A 197 13.90 -1.59 -6.31
N GLU A 198 14.16 -2.30 -5.21
CA GLU A 198 13.33 -3.38 -4.70
C GLU A 198 12.00 -2.88 -4.06
N SER A 199 11.87 -1.58 -3.83
CA SER A 199 10.66 -1.00 -3.23
C SER A 199 9.57 -0.76 -4.27
N GLU A 200 8.29 -0.81 -3.82
CA GLU A 200 7.12 -0.59 -4.68
C GLU A 200 6.80 0.88 -4.96
N GLY A 201 7.55 1.81 -4.37
CA GLY A 201 7.35 3.25 -4.52
C GLY A 201 7.63 3.75 -5.94
N LYS A 202 6.95 4.82 -6.33
CA LYS A 202 7.19 5.48 -7.61
C LYS A 202 8.56 6.17 -7.60
N PRO A 203 9.30 6.19 -8.72
CA PRO A 203 10.63 6.82 -8.79
C PRO A 203 10.66 8.27 -8.28
N GLU A 204 9.63 9.06 -8.60
CA GLU A 204 9.49 10.45 -8.15
C GLU A 204 9.38 10.65 -6.63
N ASN A 205 9.02 9.58 -5.91
CA ASN A 205 8.90 9.59 -4.44
C ASN A 205 10.15 9.01 -3.74
N LYS A 206 11.14 8.55 -4.50
CA LYS A 206 12.36 7.95 -3.98
C LYS A 206 13.44 9.02 -3.80
N VAL A 207 13.95 9.15 -2.58
CA VAL A 207 14.91 10.16 -2.19
C VAL A 207 16.03 9.53 -1.38
N ILE A 208 17.28 9.89 -1.70
CA ILE A 208 18.44 9.60 -0.88
C ILE A 208 18.92 10.91 -0.25
N ILE A 209 19.24 10.88 1.03
CA ILE A 209 19.95 11.95 1.73
C ILE A 209 21.28 11.38 2.17
N LEU A 210 22.33 11.76 1.44
CA LEU A 210 23.71 11.39 1.72
C LEU A 210 24.36 12.43 2.62
N LEU A 211 24.94 11.98 3.73
CA LEU A 211 25.73 12.82 4.60
C LEU A 211 27.11 12.22 4.80
N THR A 212 28.15 13.00 4.52
CA THR A 212 29.56 12.62 4.64
C THR A 212 30.40 13.84 5.00
N ASP A 213 31.56 13.61 5.57
CA ASP A 213 32.57 14.63 5.85
C ASP A 213 33.88 14.42 5.07
N GLY A 214 33.90 13.40 4.19
CA GLY A 214 35.11 12.95 3.48
C GLY A 214 34.99 12.90 1.97
N GLU A 215 36.13 12.52 1.36
CA GLU A 215 36.24 12.18 -0.05
C GLU A 215 35.91 10.70 -0.26
N ASN A 216 35.42 10.33 -1.46
CA ASN A 216 35.28 8.93 -1.84
C ASN A 216 36.66 8.31 -2.10
N ASN A 217 37.25 7.68 -1.09
CA ASN A 217 38.62 7.17 -1.14
C ASN A 217 38.72 5.65 -1.08
N ASP A 218 37.59 4.94 -1.04
CA ASP A 218 37.49 3.48 -1.03
C ASP A 218 36.23 3.02 -1.76
N GLY A 219 36.07 1.70 -1.91
CA GLY A 219 34.88 1.08 -2.50
C GLY A 219 35.09 0.51 -3.88
N SER A 220 34.19 -0.36 -4.29
CA SER A 220 34.18 -1.07 -5.59
C SER A 220 33.41 -0.30 -6.65
N LEU A 221 32.38 0.45 -6.26
CA LEU A 221 31.55 1.26 -7.15
C LEU A 221 32.09 2.69 -7.18
N SER A 222 32.46 3.16 -8.38
CA SER A 222 32.89 4.55 -8.54
C SER A 222 31.70 5.52 -8.47
N LEU A 223 31.97 6.76 -8.08
CA LEU A 223 30.94 7.80 -7.98
C LEU A 223 30.20 8.05 -9.33
N PRO A 224 30.88 8.14 -10.49
CA PRO A 224 30.19 8.25 -11.77
C PRO A 224 29.26 7.07 -12.10
N GLN A 225 29.62 5.85 -11.69
CA GLN A 225 28.75 4.68 -11.86
C GLN A 225 27.51 4.77 -10.95
N ALA A 226 27.67 5.20 -9.70
CA ALA A 226 26.56 5.43 -8.78
C ALA A 226 25.59 6.52 -9.29
N ILE A 227 26.13 7.61 -9.88
CA ILE A 227 25.33 8.65 -10.52
C ILE A 227 24.52 8.08 -11.70
N ALA A 228 25.14 7.26 -12.54
CA ALA A 228 24.46 6.65 -13.68
C ALA A 228 23.29 5.76 -13.24
N LEU A 229 23.50 4.92 -12.20
CA LEU A 229 22.46 4.09 -11.63
C LEU A 229 21.32 4.92 -11.01
N ALA A 230 21.64 5.99 -10.28
CA ALA A 230 20.64 6.86 -9.68
C ALA A 230 19.75 7.54 -10.73
N LYS A 231 20.34 7.93 -11.86
CA LYS A 231 19.60 8.50 -13.00
C LYS A 231 18.68 7.47 -13.67
N GLU A 232 19.16 6.24 -13.85
CA GLU A 232 18.39 5.14 -14.44
C GLU A 232 17.16 4.82 -13.59
N GLU A 233 17.33 4.76 -12.27
CA GLU A 233 16.26 4.51 -11.30
C GLU A 233 15.37 5.75 -11.04
N GLY A 234 15.75 6.92 -11.53
CA GLY A 234 15.04 8.18 -11.32
C GLY A 234 15.05 8.65 -9.87
N VAL A 235 16.03 8.22 -9.07
CA VAL A 235 16.16 8.55 -7.66
C VAL A 235 16.85 9.91 -7.51
N LYS A 236 16.27 10.76 -6.65
CA LYS A 236 16.81 12.07 -6.31
C LYS A 236 17.77 11.96 -5.13
N ILE A 237 18.96 12.57 -5.25
CA ILE A 237 19.99 12.51 -4.19
C ILE A 237 20.29 13.92 -3.68
N TYR A 238 20.06 14.14 -2.39
CA TYR A 238 20.55 15.31 -1.67
C TYR A 238 21.87 14.95 -0.99
N THR A 239 22.87 15.82 -1.16
CA THR A 239 24.18 15.60 -0.57
C THR A 239 24.47 16.68 0.49
N ILE A 240 24.93 16.25 1.63
CA ILE A 240 25.29 17.13 2.76
C ILE A 240 26.74 16.89 3.10
N GLY A 241 27.59 17.84 2.82
CA GLY A 241 28.98 17.85 3.27
C GLY A 241 29.10 18.42 4.68
N ALA A 242 29.54 17.60 5.63
CA ALA A 242 29.69 17.98 7.04
C ALA A 242 31.16 18.34 7.34
N GLY A 243 31.40 19.50 7.93
CA GLY A 243 32.74 19.88 8.36
C GLY A 243 32.83 21.37 8.64
N SER A 244 33.49 21.75 9.72
CA SER A 244 33.72 23.14 10.08
C SER A 244 34.79 23.78 9.15
N ASP A 245 34.65 25.07 8.90
CA ASP A 245 35.74 25.86 8.36
C ASP A 245 36.75 26.13 9.48
N SER A 246 37.44 25.09 9.93
CA SER A 246 38.54 25.30 10.89
C SER A 246 39.70 25.93 10.13
N GLU A 247 39.65 27.25 9.98
CA GLU A 247 40.85 28.01 9.82
C GLU A 247 41.70 27.76 11.09
N ASN A 248 42.68 26.86 10.96
CA ASN A 248 43.69 26.74 12.02
C ASN A 248 44.41 28.10 12.07
N PHE A 249 43.95 28.94 13.00
CA PHE A 249 44.52 30.22 13.30
C PHE A 249 45.86 30.00 14.04
N PHE A 250 46.86 29.55 13.28
CA PHE A 250 48.24 29.55 13.74
C PHE A 250 48.82 30.93 13.40
N GLY A 251 48.65 31.86 14.34
CA GLY A 251 49.45 33.10 14.42
C GLY A 251 49.47 33.97 13.14
N GLY A 252 48.42 34.68 12.86
CA GLY A 252 48.40 36.06 12.33
C GLY A 252 49.07 36.44 11.02
N LEU A 253 49.84 35.61 10.32
CA LEU A 253 50.56 36.03 9.12
C LEU A 253 50.48 35.08 7.91
N PHE A 254 50.04 33.86 8.03
CA PHE A 254 49.91 32.94 6.90
C PHE A 254 48.66 32.07 7.14
N SER A 255 47.56 32.41 6.49
CA SER A 255 46.41 31.49 6.33
C SER A 255 46.79 30.50 5.20
N ILE A 256 47.17 29.29 5.58
CA ILE A 256 47.28 28.19 4.66
C ILE A 256 45.87 27.62 4.54
N PRO A 257 45.22 27.58 3.37
CA PRO A 257 43.97 26.87 3.24
C PRO A 257 44.22 25.38 3.52
N VAL A 258 43.78 24.92 4.68
CA VAL A 258 43.76 23.49 4.98
C VAL A 258 42.69 22.88 4.12
N ASN A 259 43.10 22.02 3.21
CA ASN A 259 42.15 21.19 2.45
C ASN A 259 41.35 20.38 3.48
N THR A 260 40.06 20.66 3.58
CA THR A 260 39.18 20.08 4.62
C THR A 260 38.89 18.60 4.38
N GLY A 261 39.55 17.97 3.40
CA GLY A 261 39.33 16.56 3.04
C GLY A 261 37.93 16.27 2.49
N LEU A 262 37.12 17.30 2.20
CA LEU A 262 35.80 17.15 1.63
C LEU A 262 35.85 17.45 0.14
N ASP A 263 35.44 16.48 -0.68
CA ASP A 263 35.29 16.64 -2.13
C ASP A 263 33.92 17.27 -2.47
N GLU A 264 33.84 18.60 -2.28
CA GLU A 264 32.61 19.35 -2.57
C GLU A 264 32.20 19.28 -4.04
N GLU A 265 33.17 19.26 -4.96
CA GLU A 265 32.90 19.22 -6.41
C GLU A 265 32.18 17.92 -6.79
N SER A 266 32.65 16.79 -6.31
CA SER A 266 32.01 15.49 -6.54
C SER A 266 30.62 15.39 -5.91
N LEU A 267 30.43 15.95 -4.70
CA LEU A 267 29.13 15.96 -4.02
C LEU A 267 28.13 16.88 -4.71
N GLN A 268 28.58 18.03 -5.24
CA GLN A 268 27.76 18.92 -6.06
C GLN A 268 27.34 18.25 -7.35
N ALA A 269 28.30 17.66 -8.07
CA ALA A 269 28.02 16.94 -9.31
C ALA A 269 27.00 15.79 -9.10
N LEU A 270 27.15 15.03 -8.01
CA LEU A 270 26.21 13.96 -7.64
C LEU A 270 24.79 14.50 -7.44
N ALA A 271 24.64 15.59 -6.69
CA ALA A 271 23.34 16.19 -6.42
C ALA A 271 22.70 16.76 -7.71
N GLU A 272 23.43 17.59 -8.47
CA GLU A 272 22.92 18.23 -9.68
C GLU A 272 22.49 17.21 -10.75
N GLU A 273 23.32 16.20 -10.98
CA GLU A 273 23.09 15.15 -11.96
C GLU A 273 21.85 14.28 -11.64
N THR A 274 21.46 14.21 -10.35
CA THR A 274 20.30 13.46 -9.87
C THR A 274 19.10 14.34 -9.51
N LYS A 275 19.13 15.63 -9.88
CA LYS A 275 18.08 16.63 -9.61
C LYS A 275 17.85 16.90 -8.10
N GLY A 276 18.83 16.66 -7.28
CA GLY A 276 18.89 17.07 -5.89
C GLY A 276 19.66 18.36 -5.70
N ASN A 277 20.04 18.66 -4.46
CA ASN A 277 20.84 19.83 -4.10
C ASN A 277 21.98 19.43 -3.18
N TYR A 278 23.12 20.10 -3.34
CA TYR A 278 24.23 20.02 -2.40
C TYR A 278 24.07 21.08 -1.31
N PHE A 279 24.43 20.70 -0.08
CA PHE A 279 24.44 21.57 1.09
C PHE A 279 25.75 21.42 1.85
N ARG A 280 26.27 22.54 2.38
CA ARG A 280 27.42 22.55 3.28
C ARG A 280 26.97 22.79 4.72
N ALA A 281 27.25 21.84 5.61
CA ALA A 281 26.98 21.95 7.03
C ALA A 281 28.25 22.26 7.81
N LYS A 282 28.33 23.45 8.41
CA LYS A 282 29.50 23.94 9.19
C LYS A 282 29.30 23.83 10.69
N ASP A 283 28.06 23.75 11.13
CA ASP A 283 27.64 23.63 12.52
C ASP A 283 26.28 22.95 12.66
N VAL A 284 25.84 22.70 13.88
CA VAL A 284 24.55 22.06 14.16
C VAL A 284 23.37 22.88 13.65
N ASN A 285 23.43 24.21 13.68
CA ASN A 285 22.32 25.06 13.23
C ASN A 285 22.15 24.99 11.71
N SER A 286 23.27 25.00 10.96
CA SER A 286 23.23 24.81 9.49
C SER A 286 22.66 23.44 9.12
N LEU A 287 22.97 22.36 9.83
CA LEU A 287 22.35 21.06 9.65
C LEU A 287 20.82 21.12 9.83
N PHE A 288 20.33 21.75 10.89
CA PHE A 288 18.90 21.94 11.11
C PHE A 288 18.23 22.73 9.97
N GLN A 289 18.88 23.78 9.48
CA GLN A 289 18.36 24.56 8.36
C GLN A 289 18.29 23.74 7.07
N ILE A 290 19.33 22.98 6.77
CA ILE A 290 19.41 22.08 5.60
C ILE A 290 18.28 21.06 5.61
N TYR A 291 18.09 20.36 6.71
CA TYR A 291 17.00 19.37 6.81
C TYR A 291 15.61 20.03 6.74
N ASN A 292 15.43 21.23 7.26
CA ASN A 292 14.19 21.98 7.09
C ASN A 292 13.99 22.46 5.63
N GLU A 293 15.05 22.71 4.88
CA GLU A 293 14.99 23.02 3.46
C GLU A 293 14.63 21.81 2.63
N ILE A 294 15.26 20.66 2.87
CA ILE A 294 14.90 19.38 2.25
C ILE A 294 13.44 19.05 2.55
N ASP A 295 12.94 19.34 3.74
CA ASP A 295 11.55 19.14 4.11
C ASP A 295 10.58 19.97 3.25
N LYS A 296 10.98 21.19 2.85
CA LYS A 296 10.22 22.05 1.95
C LYS A 296 10.32 21.62 0.48
N LEU A 297 11.51 21.16 0.06
CA LEU A 297 11.75 20.69 -1.30
C LEU A 297 11.04 19.35 -1.58
N GLU A 298 10.89 18.53 -0.55
CA GLU A 298 10.24 17.24 -0.61
C GLU A 298 8.99 17.20 0.29
N PRO A 299 7.93 17.96 -0.06
CA PRO A 299 6.71 17.99 0.74
C PRO A 299 6.04 16.63 0.72
N MET A 300 5.39 16.27 1.82
CA MET A 300 4.56 15.07 1.90
C MET A 300 3.46 15.15 0.85
N THR A 301 3.53 14.31 -0.17
CA THR A 301 2.53 14.32 -1.25
C THR A 301 1.26 13.66 -0.74
N SER A 302 0.18 14.43 -0.63
CA SER A 302 -1.12 13.88 -0.27
C SER A 302 -2.00 13.67 -1.52
N GLU A 303 -1.54 12.89 -2.48
CA GLU A 303 -2.44 12.37 -3.51
C GLU A 303 -3.23 11.22 -2.90
N GLY A 304 -4.50 11.52 -2.53
CA GLY A 304 -5.33 10.59 -1.80
C GLY A 304 -5.73 9.37 -2.62
N ARG A 305 -5.14 8.24 -2.34
CA ARG A 305 -5.85 6.98 -2.60
C ARG A 305 -7.06 6.95 -1.67
N TYR A 306 -8.24 6.90 -2.27
CA TYR A 306 -9.47 6.69 -1.52
C TYR A 306 -9.77 5.19 -1.49
N VAL A 307 -9.77 4.59 -0.31
CA VAL A 307 -10.28 3.22 -0.13
C VAL A 307 -11.73 3.32 0.31
N GLN A 308 -12.59 2.61 -0.41
CA GLN A 308 -14.00 2.51 -0.06
C GLN A 308 -14.25 1.14 0.55
N GLU A 309 -14.84 1.11 1.74
CA GLU A 309 -15.31 -0.14 2.32
C GLU A 309 -16.50 -0.65 1.51
N VAL A 310 -16.33 -1.79 0.86
CA VAL A 310 -17.38 -2.43 0.07
C VAL A 310 -17.97 -3.58 0.86
N LYS A 311 -19.25 -3.47 1.27
CA LYS A 311 -20.00 -4.57 1.90
C LYS A 311 -20.89 -5.24 0.85
N GLU A 312 -20.69 -6.53 0.65
CA GLU A 312 -21.47 -7.32 -0.28
C GLU A 312 -22.76 -7.83 0.38
N LEU A 313 -23.89 -7.61 -0.27
CA LEU A 313 -25.22 -8.00 0.23
C LEU A 313 -25.76 -9.28 -0.45
N TYR A 314 -25.05 -9.81 -1.44
CA TYR A 314 -25.49 -11.02 -2.15
C TYR A 314 -25.71 -12.25 -1.25
N PRO A 315 -24.96 -12.47 -0.13
CA PRO A 315 -25.14 -13.64 0.70
C PRO A 315 -26.54 -13.70 1.32
N TYR A 316 -27.13 -12.53 1.64
CA TYR A 316 -28.47 -12.45 2.21
C TYR A 316 -29.54 -12.83 1.18
N ALA A 317 -29.43 -12.34 -0.05
CA ALA A 317 -30.33 -12.69 -1.15
C ALA A 317 -30.23 -14.19 -1.49
N ALA A 318 -29.01 -14.72 -1.56
CA ALA A 318 -28.76 -16.13 -1.82
C ALA A 318 -29.31 -17.04 -0.70
N ALA A 319 -29.10 -16.68 0.56
CA ALA A 319 -29.62 -17.43 1.70
C ALA A 319 -31.17 -17.46 1.70
N MET A 320 -31.81 -16.32 1.40
CA MET A 320 -33.26 -16.23 1.31
C MET A 320 -33.82 -17.08 0.16
N ALA A 321 -33.16 -17.07 -1.00
CA ALA A 321 -33.50 -17.93 -2.13
C ALA A 321 -33.42 -19.42 -1.76
N LEU A 322 -32.35 -19.82 -1.06
CA LEU A 322 -32.13 -21.20 -0.65
C LEU A 322 -33.17 -21.68 0.37
N ILE A 323 -33.50 -20.85 1.36
CA ILE A 323 -34.54 -21.14 2.35
C ILE A 323 -35.90 -21.33 1.67
N LEU A 324 -36.29 -20.41 0.77
CA LEU A 324 -37.56 -20.52 0.03
C LEU A 324 -37.59 -21.75 -0.85
N PHE A 325 -36.48 -22.09 -1.51
CA PHE A 325 -36.36 -23.28 -2.32
C PHE A 325 -36.55 -24.56 -1.46
N MET A 326 -35.93 -24.61 -0.28
CA MET A 326 -36.05 -25.72 0.64
C MET A 326 -37.50 -25.90 1.13
N ILE A 327 -38.18 -24.80 1.48
CA ILE A 327 -39.60 -24.82 1.82
C ILE A 327 -40.45 -25.37 0.66
N LEU A 328 -40.17 -24.96 -0.57
CA LEU A 328 -40.88 -25.40 -1.75
C LEU A 328 -40.69 -26.92 -1.98
N VAL A 329 -39.49 -27.44 -1.80
CA VAL A 329 -39.20 -28.90 -1.89
C VAL A 329 -39.94 -29.67 -0.81
N LEU A 330 -39.97 -29.17 0.43
CA LEU A 330 -40.71 -29.81 1.53
C LEU A 330 -42.23 -29.84 1.30
N LEU A 331 -42.77 -28.74 0.78
CA LEU A 331 -44.20 -28.66 0.39
C LEU A 331 -44.52 -29.58 -0.78
N ALA A 332 -43.59 -29.77 -1.72
CA ALA A 332 -43.78 -30.70 -2.84
C ALA A 332 -43.83 -32.16 -2.38
N LYS A 333 -42.92 -32.57 -1.44
CA LYS A 333 -42.90 -33.96 -0.89
C LYS A 333 -44.11 -34.31 -0.02
N ARG A 334 -44.78 -33.32 0.60
CA ARG A 334 -45.92 -33.55 1.46
C ARG A 334 -47.23 -33.80 0.71
N ILE A 335 -47.22 -33.68 -0.60
CA ILE A 335 -48.40 -33.75 -1.47
C ILE A 335 -48.36 -34.97 -2.40
N GLU A 336 -47.23 -35.66 -2.45
CA GLU A 336 -47.12 -37.03 -3.00
C GLU A 336 -47.55 -38.04 -1.91
#